data_d9a1660f883b45bd7861dbfb34da3e63
#
_entry.id   d9a1660f883b45bd7861dbfb34da3e63
#
_cell.length_a   1.000
_cell.length_b   1.000
_cell.length_c   1.000
_cell.angle_alpha   90.00
_cell.angle_beta   90.00
_cell.angle_gamma   90.00
#
_symmetry.space_group_name_H-M   'P 1'
#
loop_
_entity.id
_entity.type
_entity.pdbx_description
1 polymer ?
#
loop_
_entity_poly.entity_id
_entity_poly.type
_entity_poly.pdbx_seq_one_letter_code
_entity_poly.pdbx_strand_id
1 'polypeptide(L)'
;QVKEKIVAMLKAKGAVFQSIIHPYVALGRFNTIGEGAVIYSGFGMTVNIKIGDFCTLLACGLGHDVEVGDFSTISSWCNIMGHVKIGNRVFMGGNCSAAPNAVIEDDAYVGVGSVVLRKVKAGKRAFGNPAREMEF
;
A
#
# COMPACT_ATOMS: atom_id res chain seq x y z
N GLN A 1 12.20 6.70 -5.98
CA GLN A 1 11.77 5.60 -6.89
C GLN A 1 11.67 6.09 -8.34
N VAL A 2 11.75 5.16 -9.31
CA VAL A 2 11.62 5.51 -10.75
C VAL A 2 10.25 6.12 -11.04
N LYS A 3 9.18 5.52 -10.54
CA LYS A 3 7.80 6.00 -10.71
C LYS A 3 7.63 7.46 -10.24
N GLU A 4 8.13 7.80 -9.07
CA GLU A 4 8.08 9.15 -8.51
C GLU A 4 8.79 10.19 -9.40
N LYS A 5 9.99 9.85 -9.91
CA LYS A 5 10.73 10.71 -10.83
C LYS A 5 9.98 10.93 -12.15
N ILE A 6 9.38 9.88 -12.71
CA ILE A 6 8.59 9.97 -13.95
C ILE A 6 7.37 10.86 -13.74
N VAL A 7 6.65 10.66 -12.63
CA VAL A 7 5.48 11.49 -12.28
C VAL A 7 5.87 12.97 -12.15
N ALA A 8 6.95 13.27 -11.42
CA ALA A 8 7.42 14.64 -11.27
C ALA A 8 7.80 15.28 -12.61
N MET A 9 8.49 14.53 -13.48
CA MET A 9 8.85 14.99 -14.83
C MET A 9 7.60 15.28 -15.69
N LEU A 10 6.59 14.42 -15.64
CA LEU A 10 5.38 14.59 -16.42
C LEU A 10 4.53 15.75 -15.87
N LYS A 11 4.40 15.88 -14.55
CA LYS A 11 3.71 17.04 -13.92
C LYS A 11 4.37 18.36 -14.30
N ALA A 12 5.70 18.43 -14.35
CA ALA A 12 6.41 19.62 -14.80
C ALA A 12 6.11 20.00 -16.26
N LYS A 13 5.63 19.04 -17.05
CA LYS A 13 5.16 19.25 -18.45
C LYS A 13 3.63 19.49 -18.54
N GLY A 14 2.95 19.67 -17.42
CA GLY A 14 1.51 19.93 -17.37
C GLY A 14 0.62 18.69 -17.42
N ALA A 15 1.17 17.47 -17.21
CA ALA A 15 0.35 16.27 -17.15
C ALA A 15 -0.57 16.28 -15.93
N VAL A 16 -1.82 15.87 -16.14
CA VAL A 16 -2.83 15.64 -15.10
C VAL A 16 -3.09 14.14 -15.00
N PHE A 17 -3.14 13.65 -13.79
CA PHE A 17 -3.33 12.22 -13.53
C PHE A 17 -4.72 11.94 -12.96
N GLN A 18 -5.31 10.85 -13.39
CA GLN A 18 -6.54 10.31 -12.83
C GLN A 18 -6.29 8.94 -12.24
N SER A 19 -7.04 8.60 -11.21
CA SER A 19 -7.01 7.27 -10.62
C SER A 19 -7.87 6.31 -11.43
N ILE A 20 -7.39 5.07 -11.58
CA ILE A 20 -8.08 3.99 -12.25
C ILE A 20 -8.51 2.99 -11.18
N ILE A 21 -9.81 2.90 -10.96
CA ILE A 21 -10.40 1.98 -9.99
C ILE A 21 -11.28 1.00 -10.75
N HIS A 22 -10.96 -0.29 -10.63
CA HIS A 22 -11.75 -1.32 -11.30
C HIS A 22 -13.20 -1.33 -10.78
N PRO A 23 -14.23 -1.43 -11.62
CA PRO A 23 -15.64 -1.29 -11.22
C PRO A 23 -16.11 -2.33 -10.20
N TYR A 24 -15.43 -3.46 -10.07
CA TYR A 24 -15.76 -4.48 -9.05
C TYR A 24 -14.97 -4.35 -7.75
N VAL A 25 -14.34 -3.22 -7.50
CA VAL A 25 -13.72 -2.94 -6.20
C VAL A 25 -14.83 -2.66 -5.19
N ALA A 26 -14.87 -3.43 -4.11
CA ALA A 26 -15.79 -3.17 -3.01
C ALA A 26 -15.31 -1.96 -2.20
N LEU A 27 -15.94 -0.81 -2.41
CA LEU A 27 -15.64 0.43 -1.69
C LEU A 27 -16.64 0.64 -0.56
N GLY A 28 -16.16 0.60 0.68
CA GLY A 28 -16.92 1.02 1.84
C GLY A 28 -17.05 2.55 1.95
N ARG A 29 -17.51 3.03 3.10
CA ARG A 29 -17.79 4.47 3.32
C ARG A 29 -16.56 5.21 3.85
N PHE A 30 -16.54 6.52 3.62
CA PHE A 30 -15.53 7.47 4.14
C PHE A 30 -14.10 7.16 3.72
N ASN A 31 -13.92 6.47 2.59
CA ASN A 31 -12.62 6.20 2.03
C ASN A 31 -12.17 7.38 1.15
N THR A 32 -10.88 7.70 1.20
CA THR A 32 -10.24 8.70 0.34
C THR A 32 -9.16 8.03 -0.50
N ILE A 33 -9.07 8.41 -1.78
CA ILE A 33 -8.10 7.88 -2.73
C ILE A 33 -7.44 9.06 -3.41
N GLY A 34 -6.13 9.12 -3.35
CA GLY A 34 -5.31 10.16 -3.98
C GLY A 34 -5.29 10.07 -5.50
N GLU A 35 -4.63 11.02 -6.16
CA GLU A 35 -4.52 11.07 -7.62
C GLU A 35 -3.63 9.93 -8.16
N GLY A 36 -3.87 9.50 -9.39
CA GLY A 36 -3.01 8.56 -10.10
C GLY A 36 -2.92 7.17 -9.46
N ALA A 37 -3.81 6.83 -8.54
CA ALA A 37 -3.88 5.51 -7.95
C ALA A 37 -4.42 4.48 -8.98
N VAL A 38 -3.90 3.25 -8.92
CA VAL A 38 -4.38 2.13 -9.74
C VAL A 38 -4.82 1.01 -8.82
N ILE A 39 -6.13 0.72 -8.82
CA ILE A 39 -6.75 -0.27 -7.93
C ILE A 39 -7.42 -1.35 -8.78
N TYR A 40 -6.90 -2.57 -8.69
CA TYR A 40 -7.35 -3.73 -9.44
C TYR A 40 -8.56 -4.41 -8.81
N SER A 41 -9.25 -5.24 -9.60
CA SER A 41 -10.38 -6.07 -9.13
C SER A 41 -9.96 -7.06 -8.04
N GLY A 42 -10.95 -7.52 -7.27
CA GLY A 42 -10.72 -8.41 -6.14
C GLY A 42 -10.19 -7.71 -4.89
N PHE A 43 -10.19 -6.38 -4.92
CA PHE A 43 -9.80 -5.54 -3.80
C PHE A 43 -11.03 -5.11 -2.99
N GLY A 44 -10.91 -5.11 -1.69
CA GLY A 44 -11.95 -4.65 -0.78
C GLY A 44 -11.42 -3.64 0.23
N MET A 45 -12.10 -2.52 0.33
CA MET A 45 -11.84 -1.46 1.32
C MET A 45 -13.03 -1.32 2.24
N THR A 46 -12.83 -1.48 3.53
CA THR A 46 -13.93 -1.39 4.49
C THR A 46 -14.31 0.09 4.73
N VAL A 47 -13.94 0.69 5.81
CA VAL A 47 -14.38 2.04 6.20
C VAL A 47 -13.21 2.90 6.65
N ASN A 48 -13.29 4.21 6.36
CA ASN A 48 -12.33 5.23 6.81
C ASN A 48 -10.87 4.95 6.39
N ILE A 49 -10.68 4.47 5.16
CA ILE A 49 -9.36 4.15 4.61
C ILE A 49 -8.83 5.35 3.84
N LYS A 50 -7.54 5.62 3.97
CA LYS A 50 -6.84 6.67 3.25
C LYS A 50 -5.78 6.05 2.36
N ILE A 51 -5.89 6.26 1.06
CA ILE A 51 -4.90 5.87 0.06
C ILE A 51 -4.26 7.14 -0.49
N GLY A 52 -2.95 7.22 -0.41
CA GLY A 52 -2.16 8.33 -0.96
C GLY A 52 -2.10 8.34 -2.49
N ASP A 53 -1.32 9.26 -3.01
CA ASP A 53 -1.15 9.47 -4.44
C ASP A 53 -0.31 8.37 -5.10
N PHE A 54 -0.64 8.04 -6.34
CA PHE A 54 0.13 7.10 -7.18
C PHE A 54 0.35 5.71 -6.56
N CYS A 55 -0.52 5.27 -5.67
CA CYS A 55 -0.50 3.92 -5.14
C CYS A 55 -0.91 2.89 -6.20
N THR A 56 -0.36 1.68 -6.09
CA THR A 56 -0.80 0.52 -6.87
C THR A 56 -1.27 -0.56 -5.92
N LEU A 57 -2.54 -0.90 -6.00
CA LEU A 57 -3.19 -1.88 -5.13
C LEU A 57 -3.73 -3.00 -6.00
N LEU A 58 -3.17 -4.19 -5.84
CA LEU A 58 -3.64 -5.40 -6.50
C LEU A 58 -4.66 -6.12 -5.60
N ALA A 59 -5.34 -7.13 -6.11
CA ALA A 59 -6.38 -7.87 -5.39
C ALA A 59 -6.02 -8.18 -3.92
N CYS A 60 -6.43 -7.36 -2.99
CA CYS A 60 -6.12 -7.50 -1.54
C CYS A 60 -7.24 -6.90 -0.68
N GLY A 61 -7.18 -7.08 0.62
CA GLY A 61 -8.15 -6.55 1.58
C GLY A 61 -7.55 -5.50 2.51
N LEU A 62 -8.24 -4.38 2.69
CA LEU A 62 -7.91 -3.37 3.68
C LEU A 62 -9.00 -3.31 4.75
N GLY A 63 -8.60 -3.51 6.00
CA GLY A 63 -9.42 -3.32 7.18
C GLY A 63 -9.71 -1.84 7.44
N HIS A 64 -10.54 -1.57 8.43
CA HIS A 64 -10.94 -0.21 8.79
C HIS A 64 -9.76 0.65 9.27
N ASP A 65 -9.82 1.96 9.03
CA ASP A 65 -8.85 2.95 9.49
C ASP A 65 -7.40 2.69 9.01
N VAL A 66 -7.23 2.00 7.87
CA VAL A 66 -5.92 1.80 7.26
C VAL A 66 -5.49 3.06 6.51
N GLU A 67 -4.22 3.42 6.67
CA GLU A 67 -3.59 4.50 5.93
C GLU A 67 -2.45 3.94 5.06
N VAL A 68 -2.43 4.32 3.79
CA VAL A 68 -1.37 3.96 2.82
C VAL A 68 -0.80 5.24 2.24
N GLY A 69 0.49 5.45 2.42
CA GLY A 69 1.22 6.61 1.90
C GLY A 69 1.51 6.53 0.40
N ASP A 70 1.98 7.64 -0.13
CA ASP A 70 2.17 7.86 -1.57
C ASP A 70 3.14 6.86 -2.22
N PHE A 71 2.92 6.57 -3.48
CA PHE A 71 3.77 5.72 -4.33
C PHE A 71 3.94 4.28 -3.83
N SER A 72 3.16 3.84 -2.86
CA SER A 72 3.24 2.49 -2.30
C SER A 72 2.55 1.47 -3.20
N THR A 73 3.07 0.25 -3.15
CA THR A 73 2.54 -0.90 -3.89
C THR A 73 2.19 -2.02 -2.93
N ILE A 74 0.93 -2.46 -2.95
CA ILE A 74 0.45 -3.62 -2.21
C ILE A 74 0.06 -4.68 -3.23
N SER A 75 0.79 -5.79 -3.25
CA SER A 75 0.58 -6.88 -4.19
C SER A 75 -0.63 -7.74 -3.82
N SER A 76 -0.98 -8.66 -4.70
CA SER A 76 -2.18 -9.51 -4.58
C SER A 76 -2.18 -10.36 -3.32
N TRP A 77 -3.38 -10.61 -2.81
CA TRP A 77 -3.66 -11.48 -1.67
C TRP A 77 -3.08 -11.00 -0.34
N CYS A 78 -2.71 -9.72 -0.26
CA CYS A 78 -2.36 -9.13 1.03
C CYS A 78 -3.61 -8.93 1.89
N ASN A 79 -3.45 -9.16 3.19
CA ASN A 79 -4.48 -8.92 4.20
C ASN A 79 -3.98 -7.87 5.20
N ILE A 80 -4.47 -6.65 5.07
CA ILE A 80 -4.07 -5.52 5.90
C ILE A 80 -5.18 -5.27 6.92
N MET A 81 -4.90 -5.56 8.17
CA MET A 81 -5.90 -5.46 9.25
C MET A 81 -6.12 -4.02 9.71
N GLY A 82 -7.09 -3.81 10.60
CA GLY A 82 -7.50 -2.47 11.02
C GLY A 82 -6.39 -1.64 11.66
N HIS A 83 -6.44 -0.32 11.45
CA HIS A 83 -5.49 0.69 11.97
C HIS A 83 -4.02 0.51 11.53
N VAL A 84 -3.75 -0.28 10.51
CA VAL A 84 -2.39 -0.41 9.96
C VAL A 84 -2.00 0.89 9.26
N LYS A 85 -0.76 1.32 9.49
CA LYS A 85 -0.16 2.47 8.81
C LYS A 85 0.97 2.00 7.91
N ILE A 86 0.82 2.28 6.62
CA ILE A 86 1.82 2.02 5.59
C ILE A 86 2.33 3.37 5.08
N GLY A 87 3.63 3.59 5.17
CA GLY A 87 4.28 4.82 4.75
C GLY A 87 4.35 5.00 3.24
N ASN A 88 5.16 5.96 2.81
CA ASN A 88 5.38 6.26 1.41
C ASN A 88 6.36 5.28 0.77
N ARG A 89 6.20 5.00 -0.53
CA ARG A 89 7.12 4.17 -1.33
C ARG A 89 7.36 2.77 -0.76
N VAL A 90 6.41 2.28 0.03
CA VAL A 90 6.46 0.91 0.56
C VAL A 90 6.12 -0.09 -0.53
N PHE A 91 6.81 -1.22 -0.53
CA PHE A 91 6.46 -2.38 -1.33
C PHE A 91 6.09 -3.55 -0.43
N MET A 92 4.88 -4.08 -0.63
CA MET A 92 4.44 -5.33 -0.01
C MET A 92 4.27 -6.40 -1.07
N GLY A 93 5.05 -7.46 -0.96
CA GLY A 93 4.93 -8.65 -1.80
C GLY A 93 3.60 -9.36 -1.62
N GLY A 94 3.24 -10.23 -2.56
CA GLY A 94 1.98 -10.97 -2.48
C GLY A 94 1.86 -11.85 -1.24
N ASN A 95 0.62 -12.14 -0.84
CA ASN A 95 0.29 -12.98 0.33
C ASN A 95 0.86 -12.46 1.67
N CYS A 96 1.16 -11.17 1.78
CA CYS A 96 1.57 -10.59 3.06
C CYS A 96 0.36 -10.32 3.96
N SER A 97 0.59 -10.38 5.26
CA SER A 97 -0.38 -9.93 6.25
C SER A 97 0.23 -8.90 7.18
N ALA A 98 -0.55 -7.88 7.55
CA ALA A 98 -0.18 -6.92 8.58
C ALA A 98 -1.21 -6.98 9.70
N ALA A 99 -0.74 -7.27 10.91
CA ALA A 99 -1.59 -7.38 12.11
C ALA A 99 -2.17 -6.00 12.49
N PRO A 100 -3.25 -5.96 13.27
CA PRO A 100 -3.85 -4.69 13.69
C PRO A 100 -2.83 -3.75 14.33
N ASN A 101 -2.91 -2.46 13.98
CA ASN A 101 -2.01 -1.40 14.43
C ASN A 101 -0.54 -1.56 14.00
N ALA A 102 -0.21 -2.47 13.09
CA ALA A 102 1.15 -2.57 12.57
C ALA A 102 1.53 -1.29 11.81
N VAL A 103 2.82 -0.95 11.85
CA VAL A 103 3.38 0.22 11.18
C VAL A 103 4.49 -0.24 10.23
N ILE A 104 4.35 0.09 8.96
CA ILE A 104 5.36 -0.16 7.93
C ILE A 104 5.83 1.22 7.46
N GLU A 105 7.04 1.61 7.85
CA GLU A 105 7.54 2.96 7.59
C GLU A 105 7.98 3.16 6.13
N ASP A 106 8.28 4.41 5.78
CA ASP A 106 8.64 4.82 4.42
C ASP A 106 9.77 3.98 3.82
N ASP A 107 9.70 3.74 2.51
CA ASP A 107 10.70 2.99 1.75
C ASP A 107 10.94 1.53 2.23
N ALA A 108 10.10 1.01 3.10
CA ALA A 108 10.21 -0.37 3.56
C ALA A 108 9.81 -1.37 2.48
N TYR A 109 10.43 -2.53 2.52
CA TYR A 109 10.12 -3.67 1.64
C TYR A 109 9.68 -4.86 2.49
N VAL A 110 8.47 -5.36 2.24
CA VAL A 110 7.94 -6.57 2.87
C VAL A 110 7.91 -7.68 1.84
N GLY A 111 8.69 -8.73 2.07
CA GLY A 111 8.82 -9.86 1.15
C GLY A 111 7.55 -10.70 1.09
N VAL A 112 7.38 -11.42 -0.03
CA VAL A 112 6.21 -12.29 -0.26
C VAL A 112 5.94 -13.24 0.90
N GLY A 113 4.68 -13.43 1.26
CA GLY A 113 4.24 -14.36 2.31
C GLY A 113 4.60 -13.94 3.75
N SER A 114 5.05 -12.70 3.94
CA SER A 114 5.46 -12.23 5.28
C SER A 114 4.29 -11.82 6.15
N VAL A 115 4.44 -12.00 7.46
CA VAL A 115 3.45 -11.57 8.47
C VAL A 115 4.06 -10.50 9.37
N VAL A 116 3.66 -9.26 9.17
CA VAL A 116 4.10 -8.12 9.98
C VAL A 116 3.25 -8.01 11.23
N LEU A 117 3.81 -8.29 12.40
CA LEU A 117 3.07 -8.24 13.66
C LEU A 117 3.05 -6.85 14.31
N ARG A 118 4.10 -6.04 14.13
CA ARG A 118 4.21 -4.72 14.79
C ARG A 118 4.78 -3.66 13.87
N LYS A 119 6.08 -3.66 13.62
CA LYS A 119 6.76 -2.57 12.93
C LYS A 119 7.83 -3.09 11.96
N VAL A 120 7.91 -2.44 10.79
CA VAL A 120 9.04 -2.49 9.87
C VAL A 120 9.57 -1.07 9.73
N LYS A 121 10.85 -0.86 10.05
CA LYS A 121 11.48 0.47 10.03
C LYS A 121 11.72 0.97 8.61
N ALA A 122 11.85 2.29 8.49
CA ALA A 122 12.08 2.96 7.22
C ALA A 122 13.31 2.40 6.47
N GLY A 123 13.12 2.15 5.18
CA GLY A 123 14.15 1.61 4.29
C GLY A 123 14.57 0.17 4.57
N LYS A 124 14.01 -0.51 5.57
CA LYS A 124 14.35 -1.90 5.89
C LYS A 124 13.58 -2.89 5.03
N ARG A 125 14.17 -4.07 4.90
CA ARG A 125 13.54 -5.23 4.25
C ARG A 125 13.16 -6.25 5.30
N ALA A 126 11.91 -6.71 5.28
CA ALA A 126 11.39 -7.67 6.25
C ALA A 126 10.83 -8.89 5.54
N PHE A 127 11.13 -10.08 6.07
CA PHE A 127 10.70 -11.36 5.50
C PHE A 127 10.28 -12.33 6.60
N GLY A 128 9.37 -13.22 6.26
CA GLY A 128 9.02 -14.40 7.05
C GLY A 128 7.77 -14.23 7.90
N ASN A 129 7.47 -15.28 8.67
CA ASN A 129 6.35 -15.34 9.60
C ASN A 129 6.86 -15.83 10.98
N PRO A 130 6.97 -14.95 11.98
CA PRO A 130 6.78 -13.50 11.89
C PRO A 130 7.87 -12.82 11.06
N ALA A 131 7.54 -11.69 10.43
CA ALA A 131 8.48 -10.93 9.63
C ALA A 131 9.62 -10.37 10.48
N ARG A 132 10.86 -10.52 10.00
CA ARG A 132 12.07 -9.99 10.63
C ARG A 132 12.80 -9.10 9.63
N GLU A 133 13.32 -7.98 10.12
CA GLU A 133 14.20 -7.12 9.34
C GLU A 133 15.50 -7.88 9.01
N MET A 134 15.90 -7.83 7.75
CA MET A 134 17.12 -8.47 7.25
C MET A 134 18.03 -7.41 6.64
N GLU A 135 19.32 -7.57 6.83
CA GLU A 135 20.34 -6.79 6.15
C GLU A 135 20.86 -7.60 4.96
N PHE A 136 20.94 -6.95 3.77
CA PHE A 136 21.47 -7.52 2.54
C PHE A 136 22.56 -6.62 2.02
#